data_9fc8640c85e5f8c759f7197f26f61eb5
#
_entry.id   9fc8640c85e5f8c759f7197f26f61eb5
#
_cell.length_a   1.000
_cell.length_b   1.000
_cell.length_c   1.000
_cell.angle_alpha   90.00
_cell.angle_beta   90.00
_cell.angle_gamma   90.00
#
_symmetry.space_group_name_H-M   'P 1'
#
loop_
_entity.id
_entity.type
_entity.pdbx_description
1 polymer ?
#
loop_
_entity_poly.entity_id
_entity_poly.type
_entity_poly.pdbx_seq_one_letter_code
_entity_poly.pdbx_strand_id
1 'polypeptide(L)'
;MQLWQLNPQARWRRTLKGGAALLPETAATVELDAEAFTAVSLLKTPLTARRLRHQLIAQFNRNFTLAETDILLRDLAAQGFLVESRAEQSASSVPGSASPGSQSHAPESVHLQLNNVCNLRCPSCYLGLHEDDRDLLSLARLCALIDECAEMGVFQLALGGGEALLSPKFAPVARYARQRGLVPNVTTNGWLITEKLLDEVQGSLGELRLSLNDAVTVNKALLEEKAALLRARRMRFGFNLIVTQRNLNRLSELLEWACAQGAATINLIRPKPAPGNDRWYTDNALTRADAARLLAVLKDMEPLFTQTALTVDCAFSFLFHGQSARQLESRGVAGCAMGERFATIKWNGDVYPCSHLHGEEFRAGSVLSESFRDIWERSQVFTKLRRDLPQVNGHCGGCAHNAFCKGCRAAMQQRTGDWLAADTDCPVPVAQAQTKALI
;
A
#
# COMPACT_ATOMS: atom_id res chain seq x y z
N MET A 1 -38.66 -4.76 -7.26
CA MET A 1 -37.73 -5.34 -6.27
C MET A 1 -36.35 -4.94 -6.71
N GLN A 2 -35.57 -4.28 -5.82
CA GLN A 2 -34.26 -3.70 -6.14
C GLN A 2 -33.25 -4.82 -6.47
N LEU A 3 -32.56 -4.69 -7.60
CA LEU A 3 -31.47 -5.57 -8.02
C LEU A 3 -30.14 -4.89 -7.75
N TRP A 4 -29.22 -5.59 -7.11
CA TRP A 4 -27.89 -5.16 -6.85
C TRP A 4 -26.89 -5.90 -7.71
N GLN A 5 -25.93 -5.19 -8.24
CA GLN A 5 -24.84 -5.74 -9.04
C GLN A 5 -23.52 -5.14 -8.61
N LEU A 6 -22.44 -5.90 -8.68
CA LEU A 6 -21.10 -5.41 -8.49
C LEU A 6 -20.81 -4.30 -9.53
N ASN A 7 -20.22 -3.19 -9.07
CA ASN A 7 -19.74 -2.14 -9.96
C ASN A 7 -18.78 -2.76 -10.99
N PRO A 8 -19.02 -2.62 -12.31
CA PRO A 8 -18.18 -3.24 -13.35
C PRO A 8 -16.70 -2.85 -13.25
N GLN A 9 -16.39 -1.74 -12.63
CA GLN A 9 -15.02 -1.27 -12.42
C GLN A 9 -14.40 -1.82 -11.15
N ALA A 10 -15.17 -2.36 -10.22
CA ALA A 10 -14.64 -2.94 -8.99
C ALA A 10 -13.74 -4.14 -9.30
N ARG A 11 -12.64 -4.22 -8.57
CA ARG A 11 -11.75 -5.37 -8.53
C ARG A 11 -11.83 -5.99 -7.16
N TRP A 12 -11.76 -7.30 -7.05
CA TRP A 12 -11.76 -8.00 -5.78
C TRP A 12 -10.88 -9.24 -5.84
N ARG A 13 -10.39 -9.66 -4.70
CA ARG A 13 -9.54 -10.82 -4.56
C ARG A 13 -9.74 -11.49 -3.21
N ARG A 14 -9.40 -12.76 -3.10
CA ARG A 14 -9.35 -13.46 -1.82
C ARG A 14 -8.11 -13.04 -1.02
N THR A 15 -8.26 -12.92 0.28
CA THR A 15 -7.19 -12.72 1.26
C THR A 15 -7.21 -13.83 2.30
N LEU A 16 -6.23 -13.87 3.22
CA LEU A 16 -6.22 -14.86 4.31
C LEU A 16 -7.44 -14.76 5.23
N LYS A 17 -8.06 -13.59 5.34
CA LYS A 17 -9.19 -13.32 6.25
C LYS A 17 -10.55 -13.27 5.53
N GLY A 18 -10.60 -13.42 4.23
CA GLY A 18 -11.82 -13.31 3.44
C GLY A 18 -11.52 -12.75 2.05
N GLY A 19 -11.53 -11.45 1.90
CA GLY A 19 -11.22 -10.80 0.63
C GLY A 19 -10.90 -9.32 0.77
N ALA A 20 -10.60 -8.69 -0.35
CA ALA A 20 -10.50 -7.25 -0.48
C ALA A 20 -11.11 -6.81 -1.81
N ALA A 21 -11.69 -5.62 -1.86
CA ALA A 21 -12.16 -4.99 -3.09
C ALA A 21 -11.53 -3.62 -3.28
N LEU A 22 -11.36 -3.22 -4.53
CA LEU A 22 -10.78 -1.94 -4.95
C LEU A 22 -11.64 -1.31 -6.03
N LEU A 23 -11.85 0.01 -5.94
CA LEU A 23 -12.35 0.85 -7.04
C LEU A 23 -11.17 1.62 -7.65
N PRO A 24 -10.70 1.26 -8.85
CA PRO A 24 -9.49 1.85 -9.44
C PRO A 24 -9.57 3.35 -9.67
N GLU A 25 -10.76 3.90 -9.93
CA GLU A 25 -10.97 5.32 -10.20
C GLU A 25 -10.73 6.20 -8.96
N THR A 26 -11.18 5.72 -7.80
CA THR A 26 -11.07 6.46 -6.54
C THR A 26 -9.90 5.96 -5.69
N ALA A 27 -9.28 4.84 -6.07
CA ALA A 27 -8.34 4.06 -5.27
C ALA A 27 -8.91 3.64 -3.89
N ALA A 28 -10.25 3.66 -3.75
CA ALA A 28 -10.92 3.19 -2.53
C ALA A 28 -10.76 1.67 -2.40
N THR A 29 -10.37 1.22 -1.23
CA THR A 29 -10.24 -0.20 -0.89
C THR A 29 -11.09 -0.54 0.31
N VAL A 30 -11.62 -1.76 0.34
CA VAL A 30 -12.34 -2.30 1.48
C VAL A 30 -11.87 -3.73 1.74
N GLU A 31 -11.61 -4.06 3.01
CA GLU A 31 -11.43 -5.45 3.42
C GLU A 31 -12.80 -6.11 3.64
N LEU A 32 -12.91 -7.33 3.16
CA LEU A 32 -14.13 -8.12 3.20
C LEU A 32 -13.87 -9.35 4.09
N ASP A 33 -14.73 -9.63 5.04
CA ASP A 33 -14.75 -10.93 5.67
C ASP A 33 -15.21 -12.02 4.67
N ALA A 34 -15.21 -13.26 5.08
CA ALA A 34 -15.55 -14.36 4.18
C ALA A 34 -16.98 -14.25 3.63
N GLU A 35 -17.92 -13.72 4.41
CA GLU A 35 -19.32 -13.56 4.04
C GLU A 35 -19.49 -12.42 3.04
N ALA A 36 -18.91 -11.26 3.30
CA ALA A 36 -18.92 -10.11 2.40
C ALA A 36 -18.17 -10.39 1.09
N PHE A 37 -17.04 -11.11 1.16
CA PHE A 37 -16.31 -11.54 -0.04
C PHE A 37 -17.16 -12.47 -0.92
N THR A 38 -17.87 -13.41 -0.29
CA THR A 38 -18.79 -14.29 -1.00
C THR A 38 -19.94 -13.52 -1.62
N ALA A 39 -20.55 -12.57 -0.88
CA ALA A 39 -21.60 -11.70 -1.40
C ALA A 39 -21.13 -10.92 -2.62
N VAL A 40 -19.97 -10.28 -2.56
CA VAL A 40 -19.36 -9.56 -3.70
C VAL A 40 -19.14 -10.50 -4.88
N SER A 41 -18.67 -11.71 -4.64
CA SER A 41 -18.42 -12.71 -5.69
C SER A 41 -19.71 -13.17 -6.38
N LEU A 42 -20.81 -13.27 -5.65
CA LEU A 42 -22.14 -13.64 -6.16
C LEU A 42 -22.79 -12.48 -6.94
N LEU A 43 -22.53 -11.24 -6.54
CA LEU A 43 -23.10 -10.03 -7.16
C LEU A 43 -22.47 -9.65 -8.51
N LYS A 44 -21.61 -10.50 -9.07
CA LYS A 44 -21.23 -10.42 -10.50
C LYS A 44 -22.44 -10.47 -11.43
N THR A 45 -23.45 -11.21 -11.04
CA THR A 45 -24.77 -11.21 -11.66
C THR A 45 -25.75 -10.41 -10.80
N PRO A 46 -26.70 -9.67 -11.40
CA PRO A 46 -27.68 -8.92 -10.62
C PRO A 46 -28.51 -9.83 -9.72
N LEU A 47 -28.52 -9.55 -8.42
CA LEU A 47 -29.28 -10.30 -7.43
C LEU A 47 -30.14 -9.38 -6.57
N THR A 48 -31.30 -9.87 -6.13
CA THR A 48 -32.05 -9.25 -5.06
C THR A 48 -31.48 -9.63 -3.70
N ALA A 49 -31.67 -8.79 -2.66
CA ALA A 49 -31.28 -9.12 -1.30
C ALA A 49 -31.78 -10.49 -0.83
N ARG A 50 -33.00 -10.84 -1.22
CA ARG A 50 -33.61 -12.16 -0.88
C ARG A 50 -32.87 -13.33 -1.53
N ARG A 51 -32.50 -13.22 -2.82
CA ARG A 51 -31.72 -14.26 -3.54
C ARG A 51 -30.30 -14.37 -2.98
N LEU A 52 -29.64 -13.24 -2.76
CA LEU A 52 -28.31 -13.21 -2.15
C LEU A 52 -28.32 -13.89 -0.77
N ARG A 53 -29.27 -13.53 0.09
CA ARG A 53 -29.44 -14.17 1.40
C ARG A 53 -29.56 -15.69 1.29
N HIS A 54 -30.38 -16.20 0.39
CA HIS A 54 -30.55 -17.66 0.19
C HIS A 54 -29.24 -18.35 -0.17
N GLN A 55 -28.44 -17.73 -1.05
CA GLN A 55 -27.12 -18.24 -1.46
C GLN A 55 -26.11 -18.22 -0.32
N LEU A 56 -26.08 -17.15 0.48
CA LEU A 56 -25.23 -17.06 1.66
C LEU A 56 -25.57 -18.11 2.73
N ILE A 57 -26.87 -18.32 3.00
CA ILE A 57 -27.33 -19.38 3.92
C ILE A 57 -26.84 -20.75 3.44
N ALA A 58 -26.99 -21.05 2.16
CA ALA A 58 -26.58 -22.32 1.59
C ALA A 58 -25.05 -22.54 1.69
N GLN A 59 -24.27 -21.48 1.57
CA GLN A 59 -22.81 -21.59 1.56
C GLN A 59 -22.18 -21.63 2.95
N PHE A 60 -22.73 -20.88 3.91
CA PHE A 60 -22.16 -20.77 5.26
C PHE A 60 -22.88 -21.63 6.31
N ASN A 61 -23.96 -22.28 5.95
CA ASN A 61 -24.83 -23.05 6.88
C ASN A 61 -25.19 -22.23 8.14
N ARG A 62 -25.35 -20.90 7.97
CA ARG A 62 -25.73 -19.95 9.02
C ARG A 62 -26.98 -19.20 8.60
N ASN A 63 -27.85 -18.93 9.54
CA ASN A 63 -29.06 -18.15 9.27
C ASN A 63 -28.70 -16.64 9.15
N PHE A 64 -28.84 -16.12 7.95
CA PHE A 64 -28.75 -14.66 7.69
C PHE A 64 -30.15 -14.06 7.70
N THR A 65 -30.34 -12.95 8.40
CA THR A 65 -31.57 -12.17 8.31
C THR A 65 -31.57 -11.31 7.04
N LEU A 66 -32.77 -10.91 6.60
CA LEU A 66 -32.86 -9.98 5.47
C LEU A 66 -32.26 -8.61 5.82
N ALA A 67 -32.40 -8.17 7.08
CA ALA A 67 -31.83 -6.92 7.58
C ALA A 67 -30.29 -6.91 7.53
N GLU A 68 -29.61 -7.99 7.94
CA GLU A 68 -28.14 -8.12 7.82
C GLU A 68 -27.68 -8.05 6.36
N THR A 69 -28.42 -8.74 5.46
CA THR A 69 -28.12 -8.69 4.03
C THR A 69 -28.32 -7.31 3.44
N ASP A 70 -29.37 -6.58 3.83
CA ASP A 70 -29.62 -5.22 3.38
C ASP A 70 -28.58 -4.22 3.91
N ILE A 71 -28.12 -4.38 5.15
CA ILE A 71 -27.02 -3.58 5.72
C ILE A 71 -25.75 -3.76 4.89
N LEU A 72 -25.34 -5.01 4.65
CA LEU A 72 -24.16 -5.34 3.83
C LEU A 72 -24.26 -4.70 2.43
N LEU A 73 -25.40 -4.82 1.77
CA LEU A 73 -25.62 -4.27 0.44
C LEU A 73 -25.54 -2.74 0.44
N ARG A 74 -26.14 -2.08 1.43
CA ARG A 74 -26.08 -0.60 1.56
C ARG A 74 -24.67 -0.09 1.87
N ASP A 75 -23.94 -0.78 2.74
CA ASP A 75 -22.57 -0.38 3.09
C ASP A 75 -21.64 -0.49 1.87
N LEU A 76 -21.73 -1.55 1.10
CA LEU A 76 -20.97 -1.72 -0.15
C LEU A 76 -21.40 -0.73 -1.23
N ALA A 77 -22.70 -0.40 -1.32
CA ALA A 77 -23.20 0.59 -2.26
C ALA A 77 -22.79 2.03 -1.88
N ALA A 78 -22.83 2.38 -0.60
CA ALA A 78 -22.39 3.68 -0.10
C ALA A 78 -20.90 3.93 -0.40
N GLN A 79 -20.10 2.87 -0.46
CA GLN A 79 -18.69 2.91 -0.84
C GLN A 79 -18.47 2.81 -2.36
N GLY A 80 -19.54 2.71 -3.17
CA GLY A 80 -19.47 2.65 -4.62
C GLY A 80 -19.14 1.27 -5.21
N PHE A 81 -19.02 0.24 -4.38
CA PHE A 81 -18.71 -1.13 -4.85
C PHE A 81 -19.90 -1.83 -5.50
N LEU A 82 -21.13 -1.39 -5.21
CA LEU A 82 -22.34 -1.90 -5.84
C LEU A 82 -23.09 -0.80 -6.58
N VAL A 83 -23.79 -1.20 -7.64
CA VAL A 83 -24.72 -0.36 -8.41
C VAL A 83 -26.09 -1.00 -8.47
N GLU A 84 -27.12 -0.16 -8.60
CA GLU A 84 -28.46 -0.65 -8.89
C GLU A 84 -28.56 -1.09 -10.35
N SER A 85 -29.08 -2.30 -10.59
CA SER A 85 -29.32 -2.83 -11.93
C SER A 85 -30.79 -2.80 -12.28
N ARG A 86 -31.11 -2.44 -13.52
CA ARG A 86 -32.51 -2.33 -14.00
C ARG A 86 -33.01 -3.58 -14.76
N ALA A 87 -32.13 -4.53 -15.08
CA ALA A 87 -32.49 -5.74 -15.82
C ALA A 87 -31.64 -6.94 -15.42
N GLU A 88 -32.23 -8.14 -15.46
CA GLU A 88 -31.47 -9.40 -15.45
C GLU A 88 -30.75 -9.49 -16.80
N GLN A 89 -29.57 -8.94 -16.91
CA GLN A 89 -28.73 -9.09 -18.10
C GLN A 89 -27.91 -10.38 -17.97
N SER A 90 -27.85 -11.12 -19.07
CA SER A 90 -26.95 -12.27 -19.23
C SER A 90 -25.51 -11.86 -18.95
N ALA A 91 -24.79 -12.70 -18.21
CA ALA A 91 -23.41 -12.50 -17.76
C ALA A 91 -22.51 -12.01 -18.88
N SER A 92 -22.21 -10.71 -18.93
CA SER A 92 -21.06 -10.19 -19.64
C SER A 92 -19.84 -10.42 -18.76
N SER A 93 -18.84 -11.10 -19.29
CA SER A 93 -17.58 -11.40 -18.63
C SER A 93 -16.92 -10.11 -18.16
N VAL A 94 -16.93 -9.85 -16.84
CA VAL A 94 -16.13 -8.79 -16.22
C VAL A 94 -14.69 -9.28 -16.23
N PRO A 95 -13.75 -8.58 -16.91
CA PRO A 95 -12.35 -8.98 -16.93
C PRO A 95 -11.78 -8.87 -15.50
N GLY A 96 -11.19 -9.94 -14.99
CA GLY A 96 -10.44 -9.93 -13.74
C GLY A 96 -11.06 -10.71 -12.59
N SER A 97 -11.55 -11.91 -12.85
CA SER A 97 -11.87 -12.85 -11.77
C SER A 97 -10.75 -13.87 -11.62
N ALA A 98 -10.03 -13.83 -10.52
CA ALA A 98 -9.44 -15.06 -10.03
C ALA A 98 -10.59 -16.04 -9.81
N SER A 99 -10.53 -17.21 -10.47
CA SER A 99 -11.55 -18.26 -10.35
C SER A 99 -11.78 -18.65 -8.90
N PRO A 100 -13.01 -18.98 -8.47
CA PRO A 100 -13.33 -19.33 -7.07
C PRO A 100 -12.58 -20.56 -6.52
N GLY A 101 -11.74 -21.21 -7.28
CA GLY A 101 -11.01 -22.42 -6.90
C GLY A 101 -9.55 -22.23 -6.47
N SER A 102 -8.96 -21.05 -6.63
CA SER A 102 -7.59 -20.80 -6.20
C SER A 102 -7.59 -20.34 -4.74
N GLN A 103 -7.07 -21.17 -3.83
CA GLN A 103 -6.74 -20.76 -2.46
C GLN A 103 -5.52 -19.83 -2.41
N SER A 104 -5.03 -19.34 -3.55
CA SER A 104 -3.84 -18.53 -3.63
C SER A 104 -4.12 -17.12 -3.11
N HIS A 105 -3.41 -16.82 -2.05
CA HIS A 105 -3.30 -15.52 -1.45
C HIS A 105 -2.33 -14.67 -2.29
N ALA A 106 -2.79 -13.57 -2.87
CA ALA A 106 -1.96 -12.63 -3.64
C ALA A 106 -1.56 -11.41 -2.82
N PRO A 107 -0.43 -10.74 -3.12
CA PRO A 107 -0.14 -9.43 -2.54
C PRO A 107 -1.17 -8.39 -3.01
N GLU A 108 -1.48 -7.43 -2.15
CA GLU A 108 -2.35 -6.30 -2.51
C GLU A 108 -1.60 -5.30 -3.38
N SER A 109 -0.35 -5.06 -3.04
CA SER A 109 0.53 -4.15 -3.74
C SER A 109 1.90 -4.77 -4.00
N VAL A 110 2.43 -4.54 -5.18
CA VAL A 110 3.78 -4.92 -5.57
C VAL A 110 4.60 -3.66 -5.85
N HIS A 111 5.71 -3.49 -5.13
CA HIS A 111 6.70 -2.47 -5.45
C HIS A 111 7.60 -2.98 -6.57
N LEU A 112 7.54 -2.34 -7.72
CA LEU A 112 8.31 -2.70 -8.91
C LEU A 112 9.38 -1.64 -9.15
N GLN A 113 10.65 -1.99 -8.95
CA GLN A 113 11.77 -1.11 -9.25
C GLN A 113 12.13 -1.24 -10.72
N LEU A 114 11.98 -0.13 -11.46
CA LEU A 114 12.25 -0.10 -12.90
C LEU A 114 13.73 0.06 -13.24
N ASN A 115 14.50 0.60 -12.31
CA ASN A 115 15.94 0.84 -12.44
C ASN A 115 16.60 0.95 -11.06
N ASN A 116 17.93 1.07 -11.06
CA ASN A 116 18.76 1.33 -9.86
C ASN A 116 19.54 2.64 -9.97
N VAL A 117 19.21 3.50 -10.90
CA VAL A 117 19.88 4.80 -11.10
C VAL A 117 19.00 5.95 -10.65
N CYS A 118 19.62 7.00 -10.12
CA CYS A 118 18.93 8.21 -9.69
C CYS A 118 19.75 9.46 -10.05
N ASN A 119 19.07 10.54 -10.40
CA ASN A 119 19.67 11.84 -10.63
C ASN A 119 20.02 12.60 -9.34
N LEU A 120 19.67 12.03 -8.16
CA LEU A 120 19.98 12.59 -6.83
C LEU A 120 20.78 11.60 -5.98
N ARG A 121 21.47 12.13 -4.96
CA ARG A 121 22.22 11.36 -3.95
C ARG A 121 21.73 11.73 -2.56
N CYS A 122 20.50 11.33 -2.22
CA CYS A 122 19.87 11.66 -0.94
C CYS A 122 20.52 10.87 0.21
N PRO A 123 20.97 11.52 1.29
CA PRO A 123 21.52 10.82 2.45
C PRO A 123 20.50 9.86 3.10
N SER A 124 19.21 10.13 2.96
CA SER A 124 18.10 9.30 3.47
C SER A 124 17.73 8.13 2.57
N CYS A 125 18.42 7.92 1.45
CA CYS A 125 18.04 6.91 0.45
C CYS A 125 18.12 5.50 1.04
N TYR A 126 17.00 4.76 0.94
CA TYR A 126 16.92 3.39 1.42
C TYR A 126 17.55 2.36 0.48
N LEU A 127 17.83 2.73 -0.77
CA LEU A 127 18.45 1.85 -1.75
C LEU A 127 19.97 1.84 -1.66
N GLY A 128 20.58 2.80 -0.94
CA GLY A 128 22.03 2.96 -0.87
C GLY A 128 22.61 3.60 -2.12
N LEU A 129 23.87 3.29 -2.42
CA LEU A 129 24.56 3.82 -3.61
C LEU A 129 24.04 3.14 -4.88
N HIS A 130 23.73 3.97 -5.88
CA HIS A 130 23.16 3.53 -7.16
C HIS A 130 24.24 3.59 -8.24
N GLU A 131 24.98 2.52 -8.43
CA GLU A 131 26.10 2.48 -9.39
C GLU A 131 25.84 1.55 -10.58
N ASP A 132 24.82 0.68 -10.50
CA ASP A 132 24.55 -0.33 -11.51
C ASP A 132 23.31 0.05 -12.32
N ASP A 133 23.51 0.45 -13.58
CA ASP A 133 22.45 0.80 -14.54
C ASP A 133 22.02 -0.38 -15.42
N ARG A 134 22.51 -1.59 -15.15
CA ARG A 134 22.14 -2.76 -15.95
C ARG A 134 20.65 -2.98 -15.90
N ASP A 135 20.05 -2.87 -17.09
CA ASP A 135 18.62 -3.05 -17.30
C ASP A 135 18.31 -4.53 -17.57
N LEU A 136 18.13 -5.31 -16.51
CA LEU A 136 17.93 -6.75 -16.58
C LEU A 136 16.48 -7.15 -16.90
N LEU A 137 15.49 -6.30 -16.62
CA LEU A 137 14.09 -6.56 -16.93
C LEU A 137 13.69 -5.88 -18.24
N SER A 138 13.62 -6.64 -19.33
CA SER A 138 13.09 -6.13 -20.61
C SER A 138 11.65 -5.66 -20.47
N LEU A 139 11.19 -4.78 -21.36
CA LEU A 139 9.79 -4.36 -21.38
C LEU A 139 8.83 -5.56 -21.55
N ALA A 140 9.20 -6.53 -22.38
CA ALA A 140 8.41 -7.75 -22.56
C ALA A 140 8.29 -8.55 -21.25
N ARG A 141 9.38 -8.69 -20.45
CA ARG A 141 9.31 -9.38 -19.16
C ARG A 141 8.49 -8.60 -18.13
N LEU A 142 8.58 -7.26 -18.14
CA LEU A 142 7.75 -6.40 -17.29
C LEU A 142 6.27 -6.54 -17.65
N CYS A 143 5.91 -6.59 -18.94
CA CYS A 143 4.53 -6.83 -19.36
C CYS A 143 4.04 -8.21 -18.91
N ALA A 144 4.82 -9.27 -19.09
CA ALA A 144 4.46 -10.61 -18.62
C ALA A 144 4.29 -10.65 -17.10
N LEU A 145 5.13 -9.96 -16.34
CA LEU A 145 5.01 -9.83 -14.89
C LEU A 145 3.73 -9.08 -14.49
N ILE A 146 3.36 -8.04 -15.24
CA ILE A 146 2.10 -7.31 -15.02
C ILE A 146 0.91 -8.23 -15.29
N ASP A 147 0.97 -9.08 -16.30
CA ASP A 147 -0.06 -10.09 -16.58
C ASP A 147 -0.18 -11.07 -15.40
N GLU A 148 0.92 -11.62 -14.91
CA GLU A 148 0.93 -12.48 -13.71
C GLU A 148 0.29 -11.77 -12.50
N CYS A 149 0.68 -10.52 -12.22
CA CYS A 149 0.10 -9.72 -11.13
C CYS A 149 -1.42 -9.52 -11.31
N ALA A 150 -1.88 -9.20 -12.50
CA ALA A 150 -3.30 -9.02 -12.79
C ALA A 150 -4.10 -10.32 -12.60
N GLU A 151 -3.57 -11.45 -13.08
CA GLU A 151 -4.19 -12.78 -12.91
C GLU A 151 -4.21 -13.24 -11.45
N MET A 152 -3.20 -12.87 -10.67
CA MET A 152 -3.16 -13.11 -9.22
C MET A 152 -4.18 -12.25 -8.46
N GLY A 153 -4.64 -11.13 -9.04
CA GLY A 153 -5.53 -10.18 -8.39
C GLY A 153 -4.79 -9.13 -7.57
N VAL A 154 -3.55 -8.80 -7.91
CA VAL A 154 -2.83 -7.64 -7.38
C VAL A 154 -3.60 -6.37 -7.74
N PHE A 155 -3.78 -5.44 -6.80
CA PHE A 155 -4.50 -4.20 -7.04
C PHE A 155 -3.60 -3.08 -7.56
N GLN A 156 -2.42 -2.95 -6.96
CA GLN A 156 -1.57 -1.79 -7.15
C GLN A 156 -0.14 -2.18 -7.51
N LEU A 157 0.45 -1.39 -8.40
CA LEU A 157 1.89 -1.39 -8.63
C LEU A 157 2.47 -0.06 -8.12
N ALA A 158 3.36 -0.13 -7.13
CA ALA A 158 4.15 1.01 -6.73
C ALA A 158 5.41 1.06 -7.61
N LEU A 159 5.41 1.89 -8.64
CA LEU A 159 6.54 2.06 -9.54
C LEU A 159 7.62 2.91 -8.85
N GLY A 160 8.82 2.37 -8.80
CA GLY A 160 9.95 2.98 -8.10
C GLY A 160 11.28 2.57 -8.72
N GLY A 161 12.30 2.58 -7.89
CA GLY A 161 13.69 2.31 -8.26
C GLY A 161 14.59 3.38 -7.66
N GLY A 162 15.67 3.76 -8.33
CA GLY A 162 16.40 4.98 -8.02
C GLY A 162 15.49 6.19 -8.25
N GLU A 163 15.35 6.60 -9.50
CA GLU A 163 14.28 7.48 -9.95
C GLU A 163 13.52 6.80 -11.10
N ALA A 164 12.27 6.46 -10.88
CA ALA A 164 11.48 5.70 -11.84
C ALA A 164 11.35 6.41 -13.20
N LEU A 165 11.28 7.74 -13.20
CA LEU A 165 11.11 8.55 -14.41
C LEU A 165 12.37 8.60 -15.31
N LEU A 166 13.51 8.13 -14.83
CA LEU A 166 14.71 7.93 -15.68
C LEU A 166 14.55 6.71 -16.60
N SER A 167 13.68 5.75 -16.23
CA SER A 167 13.49 4.56 -17.06
C SER A 167 12.66 4.86 -18.30
N PRO A 168 13.16 4.59 -19.52
CA PRO A 168 12.36 4.73 -20.73
C PRO A 168 11.15 3.77 -20.76
N LYS A 169 11.12 2.78 -19.88
CA LYS A 169 10.00 1.82 -19.74
C LYS A 169 8.89 2.34 -18.84
N PHE A 170 9.08 3.44 -18.10
CA PHE A 170 8.11 3.95 -17.14
C PHE A 170 6.72 4.16 -17.76
N ALA A 171 6.61 4.99 -18.77
CA ALA A 171 5.32 5.30 -19.39
C ALA A 171 4.66 4.07 -20.08
N PRO A 172 5.39 3.23 -20.85
CA PRO A 172 4.85 1.96 -21.35
C PRO A 172 4.33 1.03 -20.26
N VAL A 173 5.09 0.85 -19.16
CA VAL A 173 4.71 0.00 -18.02
C VAL A 173 3.47 0.54 -17.32
N ALA A 174 3.40 1.85 -17.06
CA ALA A 174 2.24 2.47 -16.42
C ALA A 174 0.96 2.29 -17.26
N ARG A 175 1.04 2.53 -18.57
CA ARG A 175 -0.09 2.33 -19.49
C ARG A 175 -0.53 0.87 -19.54
N TYR A 176 0.42 -0.04 -19.69
CA TYR A 176 0.10 -1.47 -19.76
C TYR A 176 -0.53 -1.98 -18.47
N ALA A 177 0.03 -1.62 -17.31
CA ALA A 177 -0.55 -1.97 -16.01
C ALA A 177 -2.00 -1.48 -15.88
N ARG A 178 -2.28 -0.25 -16.30
CA ARG A 178 -3.65 0.30 -16.28
C ARG A 178 -4.58 -0.48 -17.22
N GLN A 179 -4.14 -0.82 -18.42
CA GLN A 179 -4.90 -1.65 -19.36
C GLN A 179 -5.24 -3.03 -18.78
N ARG A 180 -4.34 -3.60 -17.96
CA ARG A 180 -4.54 -4.88 -17.27
C ARG A 180 -5.38 -4.76 -15.98
N GLY A 181 -5.87 -3.54 -15.65
CA GLY A 181 -6.75 -3.29 -14.52
C GLY A 181 -6.03 -3.08 -13.18
N LEU A 182 -4.70 -2.97 -13.16
CA LEU A 182 -3.95 -2.56 -11.99
C LEU A 182 -3.95 -1.03 -11.86
N VAL A 183 -3.67 -0.53 -10.65
CA VAL A 183 -3.48 0.89 -10.38
C VAL A 183 -1.98 1.16 -10.21
N PRO A 184 -1.28 1.67 -11.25
CA PRO A 184 0.10 2.07 -11.10
C PRO A 184 0.19 3.41 -10.38
N ASN A 185 0.93 3.43 -9.28
CA ASN A 185 1.31 4.62 -8.55
C ASN A 185 2.81 4.83 -8.71
N VAL A 186 3.30 6.06 -8.64
CA VAL A 186 4.73 6.35 -8.74
C VAL A 186 5.18 7.30 -7.66
N THR A 187 6.37 7.05 -7.10
CA THR A 187 7.08 8.02 -6.25
C THR A 187 8.26 8.59 -7.04
N THR A 188 8.39 9.90 -7.06
CA THR A 188 9.44 10.62 -7.80
C THR A 188 9.96 11.82 -7.01
N ASN A 189 11.19 12.19 -7.27
CA ASN A 189 11.77 13.44 -6.75
C ASN A 189 11.26 14.70 -7.49
N GLY A 190 10.52 14.55 -8.57
CA GLY A 190 9.87 15.61 -9.32
C GLY A 190 10.71 16.26 -10.43
N TRP A 191 12.03 16.12 -10.43
CA TRP A 191 12.92 16.80 -11.40
C TRP A 191 12.61 16.49 -12.85
N LEU A 192 12.17 15.27 -13.16
CA LEU A 192 11.94 14.79 -14.52
C LEU A 192 10.48 14.92 -14.97
N ILE A 193 9.63 15.51 -14.16
CA ILE A 193 8.25 15.78 -14.55
C ILE A 193 8.25 16.89 -15.61
N THR A 194 7.77 16.54 -16.80
CA THR A 194 7.56 17.46 -17.93
C THR A 194 6.14 17.33 -18.43
N GLU A 195 5.64 18.34 -19.14
CA GLU A 195 4.34 18.30 -19.78
C GLU A 195 4.19 17.07 -20.69
N LYS A 196 5.21 16.83 -21.52
CA LYS A 196 5.25 15.67 -22.43
C LYS A 196 5.07 14.35 -21.67
N LEU A 197 5.82 14.14 -20.57
CA LEU A 197 5.70 12.92 -19.77
C LEU A 197 4.30 12.77 -19.18
N LEU A 198 3.73 13.86 -18.65
CA LEU A 198 2.38 13.83 -18.09
C LEU A 198 1.33 13.51 -19.13
N ASP A 199 1.46 14.04 -20.36
CA ASP A 199 0.57 13.72 -21.47
C ASP A 199 0.68 12.23 -21.86
N GLU A 200 1.88 11.65 -21.84
CA GLU A 200 2.11 10.23 -22.16
C GLU A 200 1.47 9.27 -21.15
N VAL A 201 1.32 9.68 -19.87
CA VAL A 201 0.77 8.85 -18.78
C VAL A 201 -0.61 9.31 -18.30
N GLN A 202 -1.23 10.27 -18.99
CA GLN A 202 -2.56 10.77 -18.66
C GLN A 202 -3.57 9.62 -18.58
N GLY A 203 -4.33 9.55 -17.48
CA GLY A 203 -5.32 8.49 -17.24
C GLY A 203 -4.73 7.11 -16.88
N SER A 204 -3.40 6.95 -16.93
CA SER A 204 -2.76 5.67 -16.58
C SER A 204 -2.41 5.57 -15.10
N LEU A 205 -1.94 6.64 -14.49
CA LEU A 205 -1.55 6.64 -13.08
C LEU A 205 -2.75 6.75 -12.14
N GLY A 206 -2.69 6.06 -11.01
CA GLY A 206 -3.60 6.26 -9.88
C GLY A 206 -3.20 7.49 -9.08
N GLU A 207 -1.95 7.55 -8.61
CA GLU A 207 -1.40 8.69 -7.87
C GLU A 207 0.09 8.86 -8.16
N LEU A 208 0.51 10.12 -8.31
CA LEU A 208 1.91 10.49 -8.39
C LEU A 208 2.31 11.14 -7.05
N ARG A 209 3.32 10.59 -6.38
CA ARG A 209 3.81 11.07 -5.09
C ARG A 209 5.15 11.78 -5.25
N LEU A 210 5.16 13.05 -4.89
CA LEU A 210 6.34 13.89 -4.87
C LEU A 210 7.10 13.69 -3.55
N SER A 211 8.40 13.44 -3.63
CA SER A 211 9.24 13.28 -2.44
C SER A 211 9.53 14.62 -1.80
N LEU A 212 9.00 14.83 -0.60
CA LEU A 212 9.24 16.00 0.24
C LEU A 212 10.27 15.62 1.32
N ASN A 213 11.54 15.56 0.93
CA ASN A 213 12.68 15.15 1.78
C ASN A 213 13.31 16.34 2.53
N ASP A 214 14.38 16.09 3.30
CA ASP A 214 15.11 17.12 4.05
C ASP A 214 15.66 18.26 3.16
N ALA A 215 15.80 18.02 1.86
CA ALA A 215 16.14 19.04 0.87
C ALA A 215 14.97 19.98 0.51
N VAL A 216 13.89 19.96 1.27
CA VAL A 216 12.64 20.72 1.04
C VAL A 216 12.88 22.20 0.83
N THR A 217 13.79 22.79 1.60
CA THR A 217 14.14 24.22 1.45
C THR A 217 14.79 24.52 0.11
N VAL A 218 15.48 23.55 -0.47
CA VAL A 218 16.18 23.69 -1.76
C VAL A 218 15.24 23.42 -2.94
N ASN A 219 14.21 22.56 -2.75
CA ASN A 219 13.33 22.08 -3.83
C ASN A 219 11.87 22.57 -3.74
N LYS A 220 11.53 23.45 -2.80
CA LYS A 220 10.15 23.90 -2.61
C LYS A 220 9.54 24.51 -3.89
N ALA A 221 10.27 25.40 -4.53
CA ALA A 221 9.83 26.03 -5.78
C ALA A 221 9.61 25.02 -6.92
N LEU A 222 10.50 24.01 -7.04
CA LEU A 222 10.32 22.92 -8.00
C LEU A 222 9.03 22.14 -7.71
N LEU A 223 8.80 21.77 -6.46
CA LEU A 223 7.61 21.00 -6.09
C LEU A 223 6.32 21.79 -6.29
N GLU A 224 6.34 23.11 -6.05
CA GLU A 224 5.24 24.03 -6.36
C GLU A 224 4.92 24.06 -7.87
N GLU A 225 5.96 24.20 -8.71
CA GLU A 225 5.84 24.13 -10.17
C GLU A 225 5.23 22.79 -10.62
N LYS A 226 5.74 21.66 -10.11
CA LYS A 226 5.25 20.34 -10.50
C LYS A 226 3.84 20.08 -9.99
N ALA A 227 3.51 20.51 -8.78
CA ALA A 227 2.14 20.46 -8.28
C ALA A 227 1.17 21.28 -9.15
N ALA A 228 1.58 22.47 -9.61
CA ALA A 228 0.78 23.27 -10.52
C ALA A 228 0.54 22.57 -11.87
N LEU A 229 1.56 21.94 -12.46
CA LEU A 229 1.43 21.15 -13.69
C LEU A 229 0.47 19.97 -13.53
N LEU A 230 0.53 19.26 -12.38
CA LEU A 230 -0.34 18.13 -12.08
C LEU A 230 -1.80 18.58 -11.88
N ARG A 231 -2.02 19.68 -11.17
CA ARG A 231 -3.38 20.28 -11.01
C ARG A 231 -3.97 20.71 -12.35
N ALA A 232 -3.19 21.38 -13.19
CA ALA A 232 -3.65 21.82 -14.52
C ALA A 232 -4.16 20.65 -15.38
N ARG A 233 -3.57 19.43 -15.19
CA ARG A 233 -3.99 18.20 -15.87
C ARG A 233 -4.99 17.36 -15.10
N ARG A 234 -5.48 17.84 -13.95
CA ARG A 234 -6.38 17.11 -13.04
C ARG A 234 -5.83 15.72 -12.67
N MET A 235 -4.52 15.58 -12.59
CA MET A 235 -3.88 14.35 -12.15
C MET A 235 -3.84 14.29 -10.62
N ARG A 236 -4.21 13.15 -10.08
CA ARG A 236 -4.12 12.90 -8.63
C ARG A 236 -2.67 12.83 -8.21
N PHE A 237 -2.29 13.63 -7.22
CA PHE A 237 -0.94 13.64 -6.66
C PHE A 237 -0.95 13.81 -5.15
N GLY A 238 0.17 13.45 -4.53
CA GLY A 238 0.40 13.61 -3.11
C GLY A 238 1.87 13.85 -2.80
N PHE A 239 2.18 13.96 -1.50
CA PHE A 239 3.54 14.12 -1.02
C PHE A 239 3.93 12.95 -0.11
N ASN A 240 5.16 12.46 -0.26
CA ASN A 240 5.83 11.59 0.70
C ASN A 240 6.77 12.45 1.55
N LEU A 241 6.53 12.51 2.85
CA LEU A 241 7.32 13.29 3.81
C LEU A 241 8.00 12.36 4.82
N ILE A 242 9.33 12.32 4.80
CA ILE A 242 10.10 11.64 5.85
C ILE A 242 10.09 12.56 7.08
N VAL A 243 9.49 12.10 8.18
CA VAL A 243 9.43 12.85 9.44
C VAL A 243 10.66 12.55 10.27
N THR A 244 11.49 13.56 10.50
CA THR A 244 12.77 13.47 11.21
C THR A 244 12.77 14.36 12.46
N GLN A 245 13.73 14.15 13.37
CA GLN A 245 13.95 15.09 14.48
C GLN A 245 14.14 16.53 14.00
N ARG A 246 14.80 16.72 12.86
CA ARG A 246 15.11 18.05 12.31
C ARG A 246 13.90 18.81 11.79
N ASN A 247 12.93 18.09 11.18
CA ASN A 247 11.76 18.74 10.58
C ASN A 247 10.50 18.66 11.43
N LEU A 248 10.52 17.94 12.56
CA LEU A 248 9.37 17.79 13.44
C LEU A 248 8.84 19.14 13.96
N ASN A 249 9.72 20.08 14.28
CA ASN A 249 9.36 21.44 14.74
C ASN A 249 8.66 22.28 13.66
N ARG A 250 8.82 21.92 12.39
CA ARG A 250 8.24 22.59 11.23
C ARG A 250 7.19 21.74 10.54
N LEU A 251 6.77 20.64 11.19
CA LEU A 251 5.86 19.69 10.56
C LEU A 251 4.52 20.33 10.21
N SER A 252 3.95 21.15 11.09
CA SER A 252 2.70 21.89 10.83
C SER A 252 2.82 22.76 9.58
N GLU A 253 3.88 23.57 9.48
CA GLU A 253 4.16 24.41 8.30
C GLU A 253 4.25 23.57 6.99
N LEU A 254 4.93 22.41 7.07
CA LEU A 254 5.08 21.52 5.92
C LEU A 254 3.75 20.89 5.48
N LEU A 255 2.91 20.52 6.44
CA LEU A 255 1.58 19.96 6.19
C LEU A 255 0.64 21.01 5.61
N GLU A 256 0.61 22.21 6.17
CA GLU A 256 -0.17 23.34 5.64
C GLU A 256 0.25 23.67 4.21
N TRP A 257 1.55 23.77 3.97
CA TRP A 257 2.07 24.03 2.63
C TRP A 257 1.65 22.93 1.63
N ALA A 258 1.78 21.65 2.01
CA ALA A 258 1.42 20.53 1.14
C ALA A 258 -0.09 20.50 0.83
N CYS A 259 -0.94 20.80 1.81
CA CYS A 259 -2.39 20.96 1.61
C CYS A 259 -2.70 22.12 0.66
N ALA A 260 -2.02 23.26 0.84
CA ALA A 260 -2.21 24.45 -0.03
C ALA A 260 -1.80 24.17 -1.48
N GLN A 261 -0.93 23.19 -1.74
CA GLN A 261 -0.63 22.72 -3.10
C GLN A 261 -1.79 21.91 -3.72
N GLY A 262 -2.86 21.60 -3.00
CA GLY A 262 -3.98 20.79 -3.51
C GLY A 262 -3.62 19.29 -3.61
N ALA A 263 -2.72 18.82 -2.76
CA ALA A 263 -2.38 17.41 -2.69
C ALA A 263 -3.60 16.57 -2.27
N ALA A 264 -3.84 15.45 -2.95
CA ALA A 264 -4.87 14.49 -2.55
C ALA A 264 -4.46 13.71 -1.30
N THR A 265 -3.16 13.43 -1.15
CA THR A 265 -2.62 12.70 0.01
C THR A 265 -1.31 13.30 0.50
N ILE A 266 -1.07 13.19 1.81
CA ILE A 266 0.25 13.38 2.41
C ILE A 266 0.57 12.10 3.16
N ASN A 267 1.67 11.44 2.80
CA ASN A 267 2.11 10.20 3.44
C ASN A 267 3.33 10.45 4.31
N LEU A 268 3.19 10.29 5.60
CA LEU A 268 4.29 10.42 6.55
C LEU A 268 5.09 9.13 6.59
N ILE A 269 6.39 9.24 6.40
CA ILE A 269 7.33 8.12 6.36
C ILE A 269 8.25 8.20 7.57
N ARG A 270 8.35 7.09 8.31
CA ARG A 270 9.31 6.94 9.40
C ARG A 270 10.71 6.73 8.82
N PRO A 271 11.74 7.44 9.31
CA PRO A 271 13.13 7.12 8.99
C PRO A 271 13.42 5.65 9.26
N LYS A 272 14.13 5.00 8.36
CA LYS A 272 14.54 3.60 8.51
C LYS A 272 16.04 3.49 8.24
N PRO A 273 16.76 2.68 9.03
CA PRO A 273 18.13 2.37 8.71
C PRO A 273 18.19 1.56 7.42
N ALA A 274 19.20 1.81 6.61
CA ALA A 274 19.46 1.11 5.37
C ALA A 274 20.99 1.10 5.12
N PRO A 275 21.50 0.17 4.29
CA PRO A 275 22.91 0.14 3.96
C PRO A 275 23.40 1.51 3.47
N GLY A 276 24.44 2.04 4.11
CA GLY A 276 25.07 3.31 3.74
C GLY A 276 24.40 4.58 4.27
N ASN A 277 23.27 4.48 5.04
CA ASN A 277 22.63 5.66 5.64
C ASN A 277 22.73 5.72 7.17
N ASP A 278 23.54 4.88 7.81
CA ASP A 278 23.58 4.71 9.27
C ASP A 278 23.78 6.03 10.03
N ARG A 279 24.71 6.88 9.57
CA ARG A 279 24.95 8.19 10.17
C ARG A 279 23.72 9.10 10.03
N TRP A 280 23.17 9.18 8.81
CA TRP A 280 21.97 9.97 8.58
C TRP A 280 20.81 9.48 9.47
N TYR A 281 20.62 8.17 9.56
CA TYR A 281 19.57 7.59 10.38
C TYR A 281 19.75 7.96 11.86
N THR A 282 20.95 7.79 12.41
CA THR A 282 21.26 8.14 13.81
C THR A 282 20.97 9.60 14.12
N ASP A 283 21.30 10.51 13.19
CA ASP A 283 21.13 11.95 13.37
C ASP A 283 19.69 12.43 13.15
N ASN A 284 18.80 11.59 12.60
CA ASN A 284 17.48 12.00 12.13
C ASN A 284 16.32 11.12 12.64
N ALA A 285 16.59 9.94 13.18
CA ALA A 285 15.55 9.05 13.71
C ALA A 285 14.80 9.71 14.87
N LEU A 286 13.49 9.49 14.93
CA LEU A 286 12.66 10.01 16.00
C LEU A 286 12.92 9.25 17.30
N THR A 287 13.04 9.98 18.42
CA THR A 287 13.03 9.41 19.76
C THR A 287 11.59 9.08 20.19
N ARG A 288 11.45 8.40 21.33
CA ARG A 288 10.11 8.18 21.95
C ARG A 288 9.40 9.49 22.28
N ALA A 289 10.14 10.51 22.74
CA ALA A 289 9.59 11.82 23.02
C ALA A 289 9.11 12.51 21.73
N ASP A 290 9.87 12.40 20.64
CA ASP A 290 9.48 12.94 19.33
C ASP A 290 8.22 12.26 18.78
N ALA A 291 8.06 10.97 18.99
CA ALA A 291 6.85 10.25 18.58
C ALA A 291 5.59 10.74 19.33
N ALA A 292 5.72 11.07 20.63
CA ALA A 292 4.63 11.68 21.39
C ALA A 292 4.30 13.09 20.88
N ARG A 293 5.33 13.90 20.55
CA ARG A 293 5.14 15.22 19.93
C ARG A 293 4.50 15.14 18.55
N LEU A 294 4.91 14.16 17.74
CA LEU A 294 4.30 13.90 16.45
C LEU A 294 2.80 13.66 16.59
N LEU A 295 2.38 12.80 17.53
CA LEU A 295 0.97 12.56 17.80
C LEU A 295 0.21 13.83 18.16
N ALA A 296 0.78 14.69 19.02
CA ALA A 296 0.17 15.97 19.40
C ALA A 296 -0.01 16.86 18.16
N VAL A 297 1.04 17.04 17.36
CA VAL A 297 0.97 17.83 16.12
C VAL A 297 -0.11 17.29 15.18
N LEU A 298 -0.17 15.98 14.95
CA LEU A 298 -1.16 15.40 14.04
C LEU A 298 -2.60 15.59 14.52
N LYS A 299 -2.82 15.52 15.84
CA LYS A 299 -4.11 15.80 16.45
C LYS A 299 -4.52 17.26 16.28
N ASP A 300 -3.61 18.19 16.52
CA ASP A 300 -3.88 19.63 16.38
C ASP A 300 -4.15 20.01 14.90
N MET A 301 -3.53 19.28 13.97
CA MET A 301 -3.66 19.49 12.52
C MET A 301 -4.86 18.75 11.90
N GLU A 302 -5.58 17.90 12.65
CA GLU A 302 -6.72 17.14 12.12
C GLU A 302 -7.74 17.99 11.34
N PRO A 303 -8.11 19.22 11.77
CA PRO A 303 -9.03 20.07 11.03
C PRO A 303 -8.54 20.51 9.65
N LEU A 304 -7.25 20.45 9.37
CA LEU A 304 -6.66 20.77 8.06
C LEU A 304 -7.00 19.73 6.98
N PHE A 305 -7.19 18.47 7.39
CA PHE A 305 -7.30 17.33 6.46
C PHE A 305 -8.73 17.09 5.98
N THR A 306 -9.38 18.12 5.43
CA THR A 306 -10.75 18.02 4.88
C THR A 306 -10.79 17.57 3.43
N GLN A 307 -9.80 17.94 2.62
CA GLN A 307 -9.68 17.59 1.20
C GLN A 307 -8.42 16.77 0.90
N THR A 308 -7.44 16.81 1.79
CA THR A 308 -6.19 16.06 1.71
C THR A 308 -6.21 14.91 2.71
N ALA A 309 -6.04 13.68 2.26
CA ALA A 309 -5.95 12.54 3.16
C ALA A 309 -4.54 12.46 3.77
N LEU A 310 -4.46 12.41 5.11
CA LEU A 310 -3.21 12.10 5.80
C LEU A 310 -3.08 10.59 5.95
N THR A 311 -1.97 10.04 5.48
CA THR A 311 -1.61 8.63 5.62
C THR A 311 -0.25 8.49 6.29
N VAL A 312 0.04 7.30 6.81
CA VAL A 312 1.34 6.98 7.38
C VAL A 312 1.86 5.66 6.83
N ASP A 313 3.17 5.49 6.78
CA ASP A 313 3.73 4.19 6.42
C ASP A 313 3.53 3.15 7.56
N CYS A 314 3.68 1.88 7.22
CA CYS A 314 3.47 0.79 8.16
C CYS A 314 4.39 0.85 9.39
N ALA A 315 5.53 1.54 9.31
CA ALA A 315 6.46 1.69 10.42
C ALA A 315 5.96 2.69 11.49
N PHE A 316 4.95 3.50 11.16
CA PHE A 316 4.27 4.39 12.09
C PHE A 316 2.99 3.80 12.70
N SER A 317 2.70 2.53 12.50
CA SER A 317 1.47 1.90 13.01
C SER A 317 1.27 2.04 14.52
N PHE A 318 2.36 2.24 15.28
CA PHE A 318 2.28 2.51 16.72
C PHE A 318 1.55 3.83 17.06
N LEU A 319 1.46 4.78 16.13
CA LEU A 319 0.73 6.04 16.33
C LEU A 319 -0.78 5.80 16.56
N PHE A 320 -1.28 4.66 16.15
CA PHE A 320 -2.68 4.29 16.30
C PHE A 320 -2.96 3.41 17.54
N HIS A 321 -2.00 3.35 18.47
CA HIS A 321 -2.20 2.62 19.71
C HIS A 321 -3.44 3.13 20.44
N GLY A 322 -4.31 2.21 20.88
CA GLY A 322 -5.58 2.54 21.53
C GLY A 322 -6.80 2.58 20.58
N GLN A 323 -6.59 2.53 19.26
CA GLN A 323 -7.70 2.34 18.30
C GLN A 323 -7.92 0.84 18.05
N SER A 324 -9.16 0.44 17.79
CA SER A 324 -9.46 -0.96 17.47
C SER A 324 -8.91 -1.34 16.08
N ALA A 325 -8.48 -2.60 15.92
CA ALA A 325 -8.02 -3.11 14.62
C ALA A 325 -9.08 -2.89 13.52
N ARG A 326 -10.35 -3.09 13.83
CA ARG A 326 -11.47 -2.88 12.90
C ARG A 326 -11.57 -1.42 12.43
N GLN A 327 -11.38 -0.44 13.32
CA GLN A 327 -11.38 0.98 12.95
C GLN A 327 -10.20 1.34 12.04
N LEU A 328 -9.04 0.73 12.28
CA LEU A 328 -7.84 0.96 11.47
C LEU A 328 -7.96 0.32 10.08
N GLU A 329 -8.46 -0.92 10.03
CA GLU A 329 -8.72 -1.65 8.79
C GLU A 329 -9.74 -0.90 7.91
N SER A 330 -10.82 -0.37 8.49
CA SER A 330 -11.81 0.43 7.75
C SER A 330 -11.26 1.75 7.18
N ARG A 331 -10.14 2.23 7.73
CA ARG A 331 -9.41 3.42 7.25
C ARG A 331 -8.25 3.08 6.31
N GLY A 332 -8.09 1.80 5.94
CA GLY A 332 -6.98 1.33 5.12
C GLY A 332 -5.61 1.39 5.80
N VAL A 333 -5.58 1.56 7.13
CA VAL A 333 -4.34 1.54 7.91
C VAL A 333 -3.97 0.10 8.21
N ALA A 334 -2.81 -0.32 7.74
CA ALA A 334 -2.26 -1.65 8.01
C ALA A 334 -0.89 -1.51 8.68
N GLY A 335 -0.58 -2.46 9.56
CA GLY A 335 0.75 -2.62 10.12
C GLY A 335 1.72 -3.22 9.10
N CYS A 336 2.75 -3.89 9.60
CA CYS A 336 3.73 -4.52 8.71
C CYS A 336 3.05 -5.53 7.77
N ALA A 337 3.11 -5.24 6.47
CA ALA A 337 2.42 -5.99 5.41
C ALA A 337 3.37 -6.95 4.64
N MET A 338 4.63 -7.07 5.07
CA MET A 338 5.62 -7.88 4.36
C MET A 338 5.19 -9.34 4.28
N GLY A 339 5.26 -9.91 3.09
CA GLY A 339 4.94 -11.32 2.84
C GLY A 339 3.45 -11.68 2.94
N GLU A 340 2.60 -10.80 3.44
CA GLU A 340 1.14 -11.00 3.52
C GLU A 340 0.38 -10.19 2.48
N ARG A 341 0.70 -8.90 2.33
CA ARG A 341 -0.04 -7.97 1.46
C ARG A 341 0.89 -7.20 0.51
N PHE A 342 2.20 -7.35 0.69
CA PHE A 342 3.22 -6.58 -0.02
C PHE A 342 4.41 -7.43 -0.41
N ALA A 343 4.95 -7.18 -1.61
CA ALA A 343 6.21 -7.69 -2.09
C ALA A 343 6.96 -6.61 -2.89
N THR A 344 8.27 -6.77 -3.00
CA THR A 344 9.12 -5.93 -3.84
C THR A 344 9.80 -6.79 -4.90
N ILE A 345 9.79 -6.32 -6.13
CA ILE A 345 10.57 -6.86 -7.24
C ILE A 345 11.58 -5.80 -7.63
N LYS A 346 12.86 -6.13 -7.45
CA LYS A 346 13.96 -5.23 -7.78
C LYS A 346 14.22 -5.18 -9.29
N TRP A 347 14.96 -4.17 -9.73
CA TRP A 347 15.36 -3.95 -11.14
C TRP A 347 16.10 -5.14 -11.76
N ASN A 348 16.77 -5.94 -10.93
CA ASN A 348 17.51 -7.15 -11.34
C ASN A 348 16.64 -8.42 -11.34
N GLY A 349 15.34 -8.30 -11.08
CA GLY A 349 14.39 -9.40 -11.04
C GLY A 349 14.27 -10.12 -9.70
N ASP A 350 15.08 -9.79 -8.71
CA ASP A 350 14.99 -10.41 -7.39
C ASP A 350 13.77 -9.98 -6.61
N VAL A 351 13.14 -10.92 -5.92
CA VAL A 351 11.91 -10.73 -5.16
C VAL A 351 12.22 -10.72 -3.66
N TYR A 352 11.68 -9.71 -2.97
CA TYR A 352 11.83 -9.50 -1.54
C TYR A 352 10.47 -9.23 -0.87
N PRO A 353 10.30 -9.54 0.43
CA PRO A 353 9.05 -9.26 1.15
C PRO A 353 8.84 -7.78 1.49
N CYS A 354 9.90 -6.97 1.46
CA CYS A 354 9.89 -5.55 1.77
C CYS A 354 11.01 -4.83 1.02
N SER A 355 10.75 -3.61 0.56
CA SER A 355 11.75 -2.77 -0.13
C SER A 355 12.94 -2.34 0.75
N HIS A 356 12.81 -2.47 2.07
CA HIS A 356 13.85 -2.14 3.04
C HIS A 356 14.59 -3.38 3.60
N LEU A 357 14.27 -4.58 3.15
CA LEU A 357 15.03 -5.79 3.48
C LEU A 357 15.96 -6.11 2.32
N HIS A 358 17.29 -6.06 2.57
CA HIS A 358 18.30 -6.15 1.53
C HIS A 358 19.19 -7.40 1.64
N GLY A 359 19.12 -8.16 2.75
CA GLY A 359 19.92 -9.35 2.97
C GLY A 359 19.53 -10.51 2.04
N GLU A 360 20.50 -11.34 1.64
CA GLU A 360 20.26 -12.54 0.82
C GLU A 360 19.31 -13.53 1.49
N GLU A 361 19.28 -13.56 2.82
CA GLU A 361 18.35 -14.38 3.61
C GLU A 361 16.88 -14.02 3.39
N PHE A 362 16.59 -12.83 2.84
CA PHE A 362 15.23 -12.36 2.49
C PHE A 362 14.95 -12.42 1.00
N ARG A 363 15.90 -12.85 0.18
CA ARG A 363 15.69 -13.05 -1.26
C ARG A 363 14.79 -14.26 -1.48
N ALA A 364 13.56 -14.01 -1.92
CA ALA A 364 12.55 -15.05 -2.08
C ALA A 364 12.68 -15.86 -3.38
N GLY A 365 13.35 -15.32 -4.39
CA GLY A 365 13.53 -15.90 -5.72
C GLY A 365 13.82 -14.80 -6.75
N SER A 366 13.78 -15.15 -8.04
CA SER A 366 13.97 -14.18 -9.13
C SER A 366 12.96 -14.40 -10.24
N VAL A 367 12.28 -13.32 -10.64
CA VAL A 367 11.35 -13.34 -11.78
C VAL A 367 12.03 -13.54 -13.13
N LEU A 368 13.37 -13.58 -13.17
CA LEU A 368 14.12 -13.98 -14.39
C LEU A 368 14.10 -15.48 -14.60
N SER A 369 13.94 -16.29 -13.55
CA SER A 369 14.00 -17.76 -13.62
C SER A 369 12.69 -18.44 -13.22
N GLU A 370 11.82 -17.77 -12.49
CA GLU A 370 10.58 -18.34 -11.94
C GLU A 370 9.39 -17.41 -12.19
N SER A 371 8.17 -17.91 -12.11
CA SER A 371 6.97 -17.06 -12.10
C SER A 371 6.85 -16.32 -10.76
N PHE A 372 6.35 -15.09 -10.78
CA PHE A 372 6.10 -14.35 -9.54
C PHE A 372 5.09 -15.08 -8.64
N ARG A 373 4.11 -15.74 -9.24
CA ARG A 373 3.13 -16.58 -8.52
C ARG A 373 3.82 -17.69 -7.73
N ASP A 374 4.72 -18.47 -8.36
CA ASP A 374 5.41 -19.56 -7.68
C ASP A 374 6.31 -19.05 -6.55
N ILE A 375 7.04 -17.95 -6.78
CA ILE A 375 7.83 -17.29 -5.73
C ILE A 375 6.95 -16.89 -4.56
N TRP A 376 5.83 -16.20 -4.82
CA TRP A 376 4.92 -15.74 -3.78
C TRP A 376 4.29 -16.86 -2.96
N GLU A 377 3.86 -17.94 -3.62
CA GLU A 377 3.13 -19.04 -2.99
C GLU A 377 4.07 -20.05 -2.30
N ARG A 378 5.25 -20.33 -2.90
CA ARG A 378 6.08 -21.51 -2.54
C ARG A 378 7.42 -21.16 -1.96
N SER A 379 7.90 -19.92 -2.07
CA SER A 379 9.19 -19.53 -1.52
C SER A 379 9.28 -19.82 -0.02
N GLN A 380 10.38 -20.40 0.41
CA GLN A 380 10.66 -20.64 1.81
C GLN A 380 10.70 -19.34 2.62
N VAL A 381 11.16 -18.23 2.02
CA VAL A 381 11.20 -16.92 2.64
C VAL A 381 9.78 -16.44 2.97
N PHE A 382 8.87 -16.44 1.99
CA PHE A 382 7.49 -16.01 2.24
C PHE A 382 6.74 -16.95 3.18
N THR A 383 6.95 -18.26 3.07
CA THR A 383 6.35 -19.27 3.96
C THR A 383 6.81 -19.07 5.40
N LYS A 384 8.13 -18.88 5.62
CA LYS A 384 8.69 -18.61 6.94
C LYS A 384 8.14 -17.31 7.53
N LEU A 385 8.13 -16.23 6.75
CA LEU A 385 7.64 -14.93 7.20
C LEU A 385 6.18 -14.99 7.63
N ARG A 386 5.31 -15.61 6.86
CA ARG A 386 3.88 -15.76 7.18
C ARG A 386 3.64 -16.55 8.47
N ARG A 387 4.49 -17.57 8.72
CA ARG A 387 4.43 -18.37 9.95
C ARG A 387 4.96 -17.59 11.15
N ASP A 388 6.10 -16.91 11.01
CA ASP A 388 6.87 -16.37 12.14
C ASP A 388 6.48 -14.90 12.46
N LEU A 389 5.98 -14.13 11.50
CA LEU A 389 5.61 -12.71 11.69
C LEU A 389 4.62 -12.44 12.85
N PRO A 390 3.66 -13.31 13.16
CA PRO A 390 2.82 -13.17 14.34
C PRO A 390 3.55 -13.37 15.67
N GLN A 391 4.77 -13.92 15.66
CA GLN A 391 5.53 -14.35 16.83
C GLN A 391 6.71 -13.42 17.15
N VAL A 392 6.53 -12.10 16.94
CA VAL A 392 7.58 -11.12 17.28
C VAL A 392 7.92 -11.16 18.78
N ASN A 393 9.18 -10.89 19.09
CA ASN A 393 9.74 -11.03 20.45
C ASN A 393 9.50 -9.79 21.31
N GLY A 394 9.87 -9.93 22.59
CA GLY A 394 9.91 -8.83 23.57
C GLY A 394 8.55 -8.14 23.78
N HIS A 395 8.57 -6.84 24.01
CA HIS A 395 7.36 -6.07 24.29
C HIS A 395 6.36 -6.04 23.11
N CYS A 396 6.83 -6.19 21.90
CA CYS A 396 5.94 -6.30 20.74
C CYS A 396 5.14 -7.60 20.76
N GLY A 397 5.74 -8.72 21.18
CA GLY A 397 5.04 -10.02 21.29
C GLY A 397 3.92 -10.04 22.29
N GLY A 398 4.09 -9.34 23.43
CA GLY A 398 3.05 -9.17 24.47
C GLY A 398 2.11 -7.97 24.24
N CYS A 399 2.28 -7.22 23.16
CA CYS A 399 1.49 -6.02 22.91
C CYS A 399 0.08 -6.37 22.44
N ALA A 400 -0.93 -5.70 22.99
CA ALA A 400 -2.34 -5.86 22.56
C ALA A 400 -2.56 -5.53 21.05
N HIS A 401 -1.67 -4.70 20.48
CA HIS A 401 -1.70 -4.32 19.05
C HIS A 401 -0.82 -5.20 18.15
N ASN A 402 -0.23 -6.27 18.67
CA ASN A 402 0.68 -7.12 17.89
C ASN A 402 0.03 -7.69 16.62
N ALA A 403 -1.22 -8.11 16.71
CA ALA A 403 -1.97 -8.63 15.56
C ALA A 403 -2.04 -7.64 14.38
N PHE A 404 -2.01 -6.34 14.69
CA PHE A 404 -2.08 -5.25 13.72
C PHE A 404 -0.70 -4.65 13.43
N CYS A 405 0.00 -4.12 14.45
CA CYS A 405 1.19 -3.28 14.27
C CYS A 405 2.43 -4.08 13.89
N LYS A 406 2.83 -5.05 14.72
CA LYS A 406 4.05 -5.88 14.60
C LYS A 406 5.38 -5.09 14.60
N GLY A 407 5.36 -3.73 14.70
CA GLY A 407 6.53 -2.87 14.55
C GLY A 407 7.17 -2.91 13.14
N CYS A 408 8.29 -2.21 12.95
CA CYS A 408 9.01 -2.22 11.67
C CYS A 408 10.08 -3.32 11.63
N ARG A 409 9.79 -4.42 10.95
CA ARG A 409 10.68 -5.60 10.90
C ARG A 409 11.99 -5.32 10.15
N ALA A 410 11.94 -4.49 9.10
CA ALA A 410 13.14 -4.10 8.37
C ALA A 410 14.09 -3.23 9.23
N ALA A 411 13.53 -2.30 10.03
CA ALA A 411 14.34 -1.51 10.94
C ALA A 411 15.00 -2.39 12.02
N MET A 412 14.27 -3.38 12.55
CA MET A 412 14.81 -4.29 13.55
C MET A 412 15.91 -5.18 12.98
N GLN A 413 15.74 -5.72 11.79
CA GLN A 413 16.79 -6.48 11.11
C GLN A 413 18.10 -5.66 10.98
N GLN A 414 17.99 -4.42 10.51
CA GLN A 414 19.17 -3.57 10.32
C GLN A 414 19.85 -3.17 11.64
N ARG A 415 19.06 -2.98 12.72
CA ARG A 415 19.61 -2.52 14.01
C ARG A 415 20.14 -3.63 14.89
N THR A 416 19.51 -4.78 14.86
CA THR A 416 19.74 -5.86 15.83
C THR A 416 20.21 -7.15 15.20
N GLY A 417 20.13 -7.29 13.87
CA GLY A 417 20.34 -8.56 13.18
C GLY A 417 19.19 -9.56 13.34
N ASP A 418 18.14 -9.19 14.11
CA ASP A 418 16.96 -10.03 14.36
C ASP A 418 15.68 -9.30 13.93
N TRP A 419 15.11 -9.72 12.81
CA TRP A 419 13.87 -9.13 12.31
C TRP A 419 12.64 -9.42 13.20
N LEU A 420 12.74 -10.38 14.15
CA LEU A 420 11.69 -10.65 15.14
C LEU A 420 11.85 -9.84 16.43
N ALA A 421 12.96 -9.10 16.60
CA ALA A 421 13.17 -8.27 17.78
C ALA A 421 12.05 -7.24 17.97
N ALA A 422 11.78 -6.85 19.22
CA ALA A 422 10.84 -5.77 19.52
C ALA A 422 11.29 -4.45 18.90
N ASP A 423 10.36 -3.66 18.38
CA ASP A 423 10.65 -2.35 17.78
C ASP A 423 11.10 -1.36 18.88
N THR A 424 12.40 -1.12 18.93
CA THR A 424 13.06 -0.31 19.98
C THR A 424 12.66 1.16 19.94
N ASP A 425 12.15 1.65 18.83
CA ASP A 425 11.73 3.04 18.63
C ASP A 425 10.24 3.24 18.92
N CYS A 426 9.53 2.17 19.30
CA CYS A 426 8.12 2.28 19.68
C CYS A 426 7.97 3.11 20.96
N PRO A 427 7.16 4.19 20.95
CA PRO A 427 6.96 5.04 22.14
C PRO A 427 6.01 4.43 23.17
N VAL A 428 5.26 3.40 22.81
CA VAL A 428 4.24 2.79 23.67
C VAL A 428 4.91 2.16 24.90
N PRO A 429 4.55 2.55 26.14
CA PRO A 429 5.09 1.95 27.35
C PRO A 429 4.77 0.46 27.42
N VAL A 430 5.71 -0.35 27.93
CA VAL A 430 5.54 -1.80 28.09
C VAL A 430 4.29 -2.15 28.91
N ALA A 431 4.00 -1.39 29.97
CA ALA A 431 2.81 -1.59 30.80
C ALA A 431 1.49 -1.36 30.05
N GLN A 432 1.45 -0.40 29.12
CA GLN A 432 0.26 -0.15 28.29
C GLN A 432 0.15 -1.13 27.11
N ALA A 433 1.28 -1.66 26.66
CA ALA A 433 1.30 -2.68 25.61
C ALA A 433 0.61 -3.98 26.04
N GLN A 434 0.56 -4.26 27.35
CA GLN A 434 -0.06 -5.47 27.91
C GLN A 434 -1.56 -5.31 28.24
N THR A 435 -2.10 -4.09 28.22
CA THR A 435 -3.51 -3.87 28.50
C THR A 435 -4.31 -4.30 27.27
N LYS A 436 -4.97 -5.46 27.35
CA LYS A 436 -6.02 -5.82 26.39
C LYS A 436 -7.02 -4.68 26.35
N ALA A 437 -7.34 -4.19 25.16
CA ALA A 437 -8.45 -3.28 24.98
C ALA A 437 -9.68 -3.93 25.65
N LEU A 438 -10.09 -3.40 26.79
CA LEU A 438 -11.41 -3.62 27.33
C LEU A 438 -12.36 -2.82 26.44
N ILE A 439 -13.17 -3.55 25.67
CA ILE A 439 -14.32 -3.21 24.83
C ILE A 439 -14.04 -3.33 23.33
#